data_ec72a41ba1129535a6431458e7dd58d6
#
_entry.id   ec72a41ba1129535a6431458e7dd58d6
#
_cell.length_a   1.000
_cell.length_b   1.000
_cell.length_c   1.000
_cell.angle_alpha   90.00
_cell.angle_beta   90.00
_cell.angle_gamma   90.00
#
_symmetry.space_group_name_H-M   'P 1'
#
loop_
_entity.id
_entity.type
_entity.pdbx_description
1 polymer ?
#
loop_
_entity_poly.entity_id
_entity_poly.type
_entity_poly.pdbx_seq_one_letter_code
_entity_poly.pdbx_strand_id
1 'polypeptide(L)'
;MKELNFRLLNADEIGVRVTKINEYGAELTLYKNARVDQQLLDKAVGPFGWKREHREVICGDEIRQACAVSLWDEEKNQWVSKEDFGSSDFSFEKEKASASDSFKRACTNWGIGRELYTAPTITLKPTQDYTASGTFNGGITTYDVFKVLQVCYDEEKRCITALDRKSVV
;
A
#
# COMPACT_ATOMS: atom_id res chain seq x y z
N MET A 1 12.18 -26.14 3.50
CA MET A 1 11.16 -25.01 3.49
C MET A 1 10.99 -24.57 2.06
N LYS A 2 9.77 -24.67 1.51
CA LYS A 2 9.46 -24.08 0.20
C LYS A 2 9.68 -22.58 0.33
N GLU A 3 10.58 -22.02 -0.43
CA GLU A 3 10.86 -20.59 -0.36
C GLU A 3 9.60 -19.82 -0.75
N LEU A 4 9.05 -19.09 0.21
CA LEU A 4 7.88 -18.25 -0.02
C LEU A 4 8.34 -16.97 -0.71
N ASN A 5 8.14 -16.89 -2.02
CA ASN A 5 8.53 -15.73 -2.80
C ASN A 5 7.30 -15.11 -3.48
N PHE A 6 6.96 -13.88 -3.08
CA PHE A 6 5.96 -13.08 -3.76
C PHE A 6 6.63 -12.29 -4.88
N ARG A 7 6.03 -12.27 -6.09
CA ARG A 7 6.51 -11.43 -7.18
C ARG A 7 6.41 -9.93 -6.81
N LEU A 8 7.17 -9.12 -7.49
CA LEU A 8 7.04 -7.66 -7.46
C LEU A 8 5.70 -7.22 -8.08
N LEU A 9 5.23 -6.04 -7.72
CA LEU A 9 3.97 -5.48 -8.23
C LEU A 9 4.10 -5.08 -9.70
N ASN A 10 3.04 -5.27 -10.47
CA ASN A 10 2.92 -4.71 -11.80
C ASN A 10 2.54 -3.22 -11.74
N ALA A 11 2.76 -2.48 -12.81
CA ALA A 11 2.44 -1.04 -12.87
C ALA A 11 0.96 -0.74 -12.58
N ASP A 12 0.05 -1.58 -13.07
CA ASP A 12 -1.40 -1.45 -12.87
C ASP A 12 -1.88 -1.79 -11.44
N GLU A 13 -1.02 -2.42 -10.64
CA GLU A 13 -1.27 -2.73 -9.22
C GLU A 13 -0.80 -1.63 -8.27
N ILE A 14 -0.05 -0.65 -8.80
CA ILE A 14 0.50 0.47 -8.03
C ILE A 14 -0.40 1.70 -8.21
N GLY A 15 -1.07 2.08 -7.14
CA GLY A 15 -1.82 3.33 -7.07
C GLY A 15 -0.91 4.51 -6.69
N VAL A 16 -1.34 5.69 -7.07
CA VAL A 16 -0.67 6.96 -6.74
C VAL A 16 -1.66 7.89 -6.08
N ARG A 17 -1.28 8.51 -4.98
CA ARG A 17 -2.08 9.55 -4.32
C ARG A 17 -1.23 10.77 -3.99
N VAL A 18 -1.86 11.93 -4.04
CA VAL A 18 -1.27 13.17 -3.53
C VAL A 18 -1.34 13.14 -2.00
N THR A 19 -0.20 13.25 -1.34
CA THR A 19 -0.12 13.26 0.13
C THR A 19 0.10 14.66 0.68
N LYS A 20 0.72 15.53 -0.10
CA LYS A 20 0.95 16.92 0.27
C LYS A 20 0.92 17.78 -0.99
N ILE A 21 0.31 18.95 -0.91
CA ILE A 21 0.27 19.92 -1.99
C ILE A 21 0.40 21.32 -1.42
N ASN A 22 1.22 22.15 -2.05
CA ASN A 22 1.41 23.55 -1.71
C ASN A 22 1.78 24.34 -2.98
N GLU A 23 2.08 25.62 -2.83
CA GLU A 23 2.46 26.51 -3.92
C GLU A 23 3.75 26.12 -4.67
N TYR A 24 4.60 25.31 -4.04
CA TYR A 24 5.88 24.84 -4.61
C TYR A 24 5.76 23.52 -5.35
N GLY A 25 4.71 22.74 -5.08
CA GLY A 25 4.51 21.46 -5.72
C GLY A 25 3.61 20.51 -4.97
N ALA A 26 3.55 19.28 -5.47
CA ALA A 26 2.83 18.17 -4.86
C ALA A 26 3.74 16.97 -4.62
N GLU A 27 3.60 16.34 -3.46
CA GLU A 27 4.26 15.08 -3.14
C GLU A 27 3.29 13.92 -3.39
N LEU A 28 3.77 12.90 -4.09
CA LEU A 28 3.02 11.69 -4.39
C LEU A 28 3.54 10.53 -3.55
N THR A 29 2.61 9.70 -3.10
CA THR A 29 2.90 8.44 -2.42
C THR A 29 2.30 7.29 -3.22
N LEU A 30 3.09 6.22 -3.38
CA LEU A 30 2.66 4.98 -3.98
C LEU A 30 1.93 4.12 -2.95
N TYR A 31 0.91 3.41 -3.41
CA TYR A 31 0.18 2.47 -2.57
C TYR A 31 -0.31 1.27 -3.38
N LYS A 32 -0.71 0.21 -2.72
CA LYS A 32 -1.39 -0.93 -3.32
C LYS A 32 -2.79 -1.11 -2.76
N ASN A 33 -3.68 -1.70 -3.54
CA ASN A 33 -5.00 -2.08 -3.09
C ASN A 33 -4.94 -3.41 -2.32
N ALA A 34 -5.76 -3.56 -1.29
CA ALA A 34 -5.87 -4.79 -0.50
C ALA A 34 -6.25 -6.04 -1.35
N ARG A 35 -6.93 -5.84 -2.50
CA ARG A 35 -7.24 -6.93 -3.43
C ARG A 35 -6.00 -7.49 -4.12
N VAL A 36 -4.99 -6.66 -4.36
CA VAL A 36 -3.69 -7.11 -4.88
C VAL A 36 -3.01 -8.05 -3.88
N ASP A 37 -3.05 -7.71 -2.58
CA ASP A 37 -2.53 -8.59 -1.54
C ASP A 37 -3.23 -9.94 -1.52
N GLN A 38 -4.57 -9.96 -1.61
CA GLN A 38 -5.34 -11.19 -1.67
C GLN A 38 -4.96 -12.05 -2.88
N GLN A 39 -4.87 -11.45 -4.06
CA GLN A 39 -4.49 -12.17 -5.29
C GLN A 39 -3.08 -12.77 -5.21
N LEU A 40 -2.14 -12.04 -4.61
CA LEU A 40 -0.77 -12.53 -4.43
C LEU A 40 -0.71 -13.67 -3.40
N LEU A 41 -1.47 -13.60 -2.32
CA LEU A 41 -1.60 -14.68 -1.34
C LEU A 41 -2.24 -15.91 -1.97
N ASP A 42 -3.37 -15.77 -2.68
CA ASP A 42 -4.04 -16.86 -3.37
C ASP A 42 -3.14 -17.53 -4.39
N LYS A 43 -2.34 -16.75 -5.13
CA LYS A 43 -1.40 -17.29 -6.11
C LYS A 43 -0.23 -18.04 -5.48
N ALA A 44 0.26 -17.56 -4.33
CA ALA A 44 1.44 -18.14 -3.69
C ALA A 44 1.15 -19.42 -2.89
N VAL A 45 0.06 -19.45 -2.15
CA VAL A 45 -0.27 -20.52 -1.21
C VAL A 45 -1.66 -21.14 -1.41
N GLY A 46 -2.43 -20.64 -2.37
CA GLY A 46 -3.81 -21.03 -2.62
C GLY A 46 -4.80 -20.40 -1.61
N PRO A 47 -6.10 -20.42 -1.92
CA PRO A 47 -7.11 -19.73 -1.10
C PRO A 47 -7.30 -20.36 0.29
N PHE A 48 -6.87 -21.59 0.51
CA PHE A 48 -6.91 -22.29 1.80
C PHE A 48 -5.57 -22.25 2.56
N GLY A 49 -4.51 -21.77 1.90
CA GLY A 49 -3.16 -21.70 2.47
C GLY A 49 -2.92 -20.44 3.32
N TRP A 50 -3.89 -19.54 3.40
CA TRP A 50 -3.78 -18.33 4.21
C TRP A 50 -5.11 -17.97 4.87
N LYS A 51 -5.03 -17.20 5.95
CA LYS A 51 -6.18 -16.59 6.64
C LYS A 51 -5.81 -15.23 7.19
N ARG A 52 -6.82 -14.40 7.46
CA ARG A 52 -6.66 -13.13 8.18
C ARG A 52 -7.63 -13.04 9.34
N GLU A 53 -7.19 -12.40 10.41
CA GLU A 53 -7.99 -12.14 11.59
C GLU A 53 -7.80 -10.66 11.98
N HIS A 54 -8.91 -9.95 12.16
CA HIS A 54 -8.90 -8.59 12.64
C HIS A 54 -9.28 -8.56 14.11
N ARG A 55 -8.63 -7.68 14.88
CA ARG A 55 -8.97 -7.42 16.27
C ARG A 55 -8.76 -5.97 16.63
N GLU A 56 -9.53 -5.49 17.57
CA GLU A 56 -9.33 -4.18 18.18
C GLU A 56 -8.32 -4.29 19.32
N VAL A 57 -7.43 -3.32 19.39
CA VAL A 57 -6.41 -3.21 20.43
C VAL A 57 -6.48 -1.83 21.06
N ILE A 58 -6.59 -1.78 22.38
CA ILE A 58 -6.55 -0.54 23.14
C ILE A 58 -5.10 -0.11 23.29
N CYS A 59 -4.78 1.07 22.76
CA CYS A 59 -3.46 1.69 22.82
C CYS A 59 -3.57 3.06 23.55
N GLY A 60 -3.44 3.06 24.87
CA GLY A 60 -3.75 4.25 25.66
C GLY A 60 -5.23 4.60 25.56
N ASP A 61 -5.53 5.83 25.13
CA ASP A 61 -6.90 6.32 24.93
C ASP A 61 -7.47 6.04 23.53
N GLU A 62 -6.70 5.36 22.65
CA GLU A 62 -7.10 5.05 21.28
C GLU A 62 -7.42 3.56 21.11
N ILE A 63 -8.44 3.27 20.29
CA ILE A 63 -8.70 1.93 19.79
C ILE A 63 -8.12 1.83 18.38
N ARG A 64 -7.23 0.86 18.16
CA ARG A 64 -6.59 0.60 16.87
C ARG A 64 -7.01 -0.76 16.33
N GLN A 65 -7.18 -0.83 15.01
CA GLN A 65 -7.45 -2.08 14.31
C GLN A 65 -6.12 -2.77 13.99
N ALA A 66 -5.92 -3.96 14.54
CA ALA A 66 -4.85 -4.87 14.17
C ALA A 66 -5.35 -5.91 13.17
N CYS A 67 -4.47 -6.38 12.29
CA CYS A 67 -4.72 -7.51 11.40
C CYS A 67 -3.56 -8.49 11.47
N ALA A 68 -3.86 -9.75 11.78
CA ALA A 68 -2.94 -10.86 11.65
C ALA A 68 -3.20 -11.57 10.32
N VAL A 69 -2.16 -11.73 9.49
CA VAL A 69 -2.17 -12.57 8.29
C VAL A 69 -1.35 -13.81 8.59
N SER A 70 -1.98 -14.98 8.47
CA SER A 70 -1.37 -16.28 8.77
C SER A 70 -1.23 -17.09 7.49
N LEU A 71 -0.09 -17.74 7.33
CA LEU A 71 0.18 -18.72 6.28
C LEU A 71 0.39 -20.10 6.89
N TRP A 72 -0.06 -21.12 6.18
CA TRP A 72 0.13 -22.50 6.61
C TRP A 72 1.55 -22.98 6.27
N ASP A 73 2.28 -23.42 7.29
CA ASP A 73 3.60 -24.04 7.13
C ASP A 73 3.42 -25.58 7.17
N GLU A 74 3.51 -26.22 6.00
CA GLU A 74 3.34 -27.67 5.86
C GLU A 74 4.42 -28.47 6.59
N GLU A 75 5.66 -27.97 6.63
CA GLU A 75 6.76 -28.69 7.30
C GLU A 75 6.57 -28.71 8.81
N LYS A 76 6.12 -27.59 9.38
CA LYS A 76 5.89 -27.48 10.83
C LYS A 76 4.46 -27.85 11.23
N ASN A 77 3.60 -28.11 10.25
CA ASN A 77 2.18 -28.41 10.44
C ASN A 77 1.48 -27.40 11.36
N GLN A 78 1.70 -26.09 11.09
CA GLN A 78 1.17 -25.00 11.90
C GLN A 78 0.91 -23.72 11.09
N TRP A 79 0.04 -22.88 11.62
CA TRP A 79 -0.13 -21.51 11.14
C TRP A 79 0.99 -20.63 11.68
N VAL A 80 1.65 -19.87 10.78
CA VAL A 80 2.60 -18.82 11.14
C VAL A 80 1.96 -17.49 10.85
N SER A 81 1.92 -16.61 11.83
CA SER A 81 1.23 -15.32 11.75
C SER A 81 2.20 -14.15 11.80
N LYS A 82 1.89 -13.10 11.03
CA LYS A 82 2.49 -11.77 11.14
C LYS A 82 1.39 -10.73 11.24
N GLU A 83 1.53 -9.80 12.17
CA GLU A 83 0.53 -8.81 12.51
C GLU A 83 1.05 -7.40 12.27
N ASP A 84 0.12 -6.48 11.97
CA ASP A 84 0.38 -5.04 11.96
C ASP A 84 -0.90 -4.25 12.26
N PHE A 85 -0.73 -2.97 12.60
CA PHE A 85 -1.82 -2.06 12.93
C PHE A 85 -2.17 -1.15 11.76
N GLY A 86 -3.45 -0.84 11.61
CA GLY A 86 -3.91 0.22 10.73
C GLY A 86 -3.69 1.60 11.36
N SER A 87 -3.60 2.64 10.51
CA SER A 87 -3.56 4.01 11.00
C SER A 87 -4.95 4.48 11.46
N SER A 88 -4.98 5.37 12.47
CA SER A 88 -6.21 5.92 13.05
C SER A 88 -6.69 7.21 12.36
N ASP A 89 -5.98 7.72 11.35
CA ASP A 89 -6.12 9.09 10.84
C ASP A 89 -7.28 9.31 9.84
N PHE A 90 -8.12 8.30 9.63
CA PHE A 90 -9.25 8.40 8.69
C PHE A 90 -10.49 8.98 9.35
N SER A 91 -10.98 10.12 8.86
CA SER A 91 -12.18 10.78 9.35
C SER A 91 -13.49 10.21 8.80
N PHE A 92 -13.45 9.57 7.62
CA PHE A 92 -14.60 9.00 6.93
C PHE A 92 -14.44 7.50 6.72
N GLU A 93 -15.47 6.70 7.04
CA GLU A 93 -15.42 5.23 7.04
C GLU A 93 -14.18 4.66 7.79
N LYS A 94 -13.90 5.23 8.94
CA LYS A 94 -12.68 4.98 9.74
C LYS A 94 -12.38 3.50 9.94
N GLU A 95 -13.38 2.71 10.30
CA GLU A 95 -13.23 1.28 10.60
C GLU A 95 -12.82 0.48 9.37
N LYS A 96 -13.50 0.70 8.24
CA LYS A 96 -13.20 0.02 6.97
C LYS A 96 -11.83 0.40 6.42
N ALA A 97 -11.47 1.67 6.51
CA ALA A 97 -10.17 2.17 6.08
C ALA A 97 -9.05 1.58 6.96
N SER A 98 -9.22 1.58 8.28
CA SER A 98 -8.25 1.03 9.24
C SER A 98 -8.09 -0.48 9.09
N ALA A 99 -9.18 -1.24 8.89
CA ALA A 99 -9.12 -2.68 8.62
C ALA A 99 -8.38 -2.99 7.31
N SER A 100 -8.64 -2.22 6.25
CA SER A 100 -7.92 -2.38 4.97
C SER A 100 -6.44 -2.02 5.10
N ASP A 101 -6.12 -0.99 5.87
CA ASP A 101 -4.74 -0.55 6.09
C ASP A 101 -3.95 -1.56 6.92
N SER A 102 -4.50 -2.04 8.05
CA SER A 102 -3.87 -3.06 8.89
C SER A 102 -3.57 -4.34 8.09
N PHE A 103 -4.51 -4.79 7.22
CA PHE A 103 -4.30 -5.94 6.36
C PHE A 103 -3.14 -5.74 5.37
N LYS A 104 -3.12 -4.61 4.65
CA LYS A 104 -2.03 -4.29 3.70
C LYS A 104 -0.66 -4.24 4.39
N ARG A 105 -0.60 -3.69 5.60
CA ARG A 105 0.63 -3.63 6.41
C ARG A 105 1.07 -5.01 6.86
N ALA A 106 0.14 -5.84 7.35
CA ALA A 106 0.43 -7.22 7.71
C ALA A 106 0.97 -8.04 6.50
N CYS A 107 0.41 -7.83 5.30
CA CYS A 107 0.91 -8.42 4.05
C CYS A 107 2.33 -7.96 3.71
N THR A 108 2.67 -6.69 3.98
CA THR A 108 4.03 -6.17 3.80
C THR A 108 5.04 -6.88 4.71
N ASN A 109 4.64 -7.31 5.90
CA ASN A 109 5.47 -8.11 6.79
C ASN A 109 5.81 -9.50 6.20
N TRP A 110 4.98 -9.99 5.28
CA TRP A 110 5.24 -11.20 4.48
C TRP A 110 6.07 -10.93 3.21
N GLY A 111 6.34 -9.67 2.87
CA GLY A 111 7.13 -9.27 1.72
C GLY A 111 6.31 -8.78 0.51
N ILE A 112 4.98 -8.72 0.61
CA ILE A 112 4.11 -8.26 -0.46
C ILE A 112 4.12 -6.72 -0.55
N GLY A 113 4.54 -6.18 -1.70
CA GLY A 113 4.56 -4.73 -1.95
C GLY A 113 5.57 -3.97 -1.10
N ARG A 114 6.58 -4.65 -0.56
CA ARG A 114 7.65 -4.04 0.24
C ARG A 114 8.48 -3.07 -0.57
N GLU A 115 8.58 -3.28 -1.87
CA GLU A 115 9.23 -2.40 -2.85
C GLU A 115 8.65 -0.99 -2.90
N LEU A 116 7.37 -0.79 -2.53
CA LEU A 116 6.76 0.55 -2.49
C LEU A 116 7.43 1.48 -1.47
N TYR A 117 8.03 0.92 -0.42
CA TYR A 117 8.76 1.69 0.59
C TYR A 117 10.18 2.07 0.14
N THR A 118 10.66 1.51 -0.98
CA THR A 118 11.96 1.83 -1.57
C THR A 118 11.87 2.88 -2.67
N ALA A 119 10.65 3.28 -3.04
CA ALA A 119 10.43 4.29 -4.07
C ALA A 119 11.03 5.64 -3.66
N PRO A 120 11.67 6.36 -4.58
CA PRO A 120 12.10 7.70 -4.31
C PRO A 120 10.91 8.63 -4.06
N THR A 121 11.13 9.73 -3.33
CA THR A 121 10.10 10.76 -3.17
C THR A 121 9.76 11.36 -4.55
N ILE A 122 8.48 11.31 -4.91
CA ILE A 122 8.00 11.84 -6.18
C ILE A 122 7.44 13.24 -5.92
N THR A 123 8.12 14.26 -6.43
CA THR A 123 7.69 15.65 -6.33
C THR A 123 7.29 16.18 -7.71
N LEU A 124 6.12 16.79 -7.79
CA LEU A 124 5.56 17.38 -9.00
C LEU A 124 5.64 18.92 -8.92
N LYS A 125 5.86 19.55 -10.06
CA LYS A 125 5.83 21.01 -10.17
C LYS A 125 4.45 21.48 -10.61
N PRO A 126 3.91 22.59 -10.03
CA PRO A 126 2.67 23.19 -10.49
C PRO A 126 2.75 23.56 -11.98
N THR A 127 1.63 23.51 -12.69
CA THR A 127 1.46 23.88 -14.10
C THR A 127 2.19 23.06 -15.15
N GLN A 128 3.25 22.33 -14.78
CA GLN A 128 3.96 21.42 -15.70
C GLN A 128 3.46 19.97 -15.60
N ASP A 129 3.22 19.51 -14.38
CA ASP A 129 2.90 18.12 -14.09
C ASP A 129 1.44 17.90 -13.68
N TYR A 130 0.76 18.92 -13.21
CA TYR A 130 -0.64 18.87 -12.77
C TYR A 130 -1.29 20.25 -12.74
N THR A 131 -2.63 20.27 -12.74
CA THR A 131 -3.41 21.51 -12.59
C THR A 131 -3.75 21.71 -11.11
N ALA A 132 -3.21 22.76 -10.50
CA ALA A 132 -3.64 23.20 -9.18
C ALA A 132 -5.04 23.79 -9.30
N SER A 133 -6.06 23.09 -8.86
CA SER A 133 -7.46 23.50 -9.00
C SER A 133 -8.14 23.55 -7.65
N GLY A 134 -8.64 24.73 -7.30
CA GLY A 134 -9.49 24.95 -6.15
C GLY A 134 -8.78 24.91 -4.79
N THR A 135 -9.60 25.09 -3.75
CA THR A 135 -9.16 24.98 -2.35
C THR A 135 -10.04 23.96 -1.64
N PHE A 136 -9.44 23.00 -0.96
CA PHE A 136 -10.11 22.12 -0.03
C PHE A 136 -9.66 22.44 1.39
N ASN A 137 -10.61 22.76 2.29
CA ASN A 137 -10.32 23.23 3.66
C ASN A 137 -9.33 24.41 3.73
N GLY A 138 -9.38 25.31 2.74
CA GLY A 138 -8.50 26.50 2.68
C GLY A 138 -7.09 26.23 2.13
N GLY A 139 -6.78 24.99 1.71
CA GLY A 139 -5.51 24.60 1.11
C GLY A 139 -5.62 24.38 -0.41
N ILE A 140 -4.48 24.48 -1.12
CA ILE A 140 -4.38 24.14 -2.54
C ILE A 140 -4.68 22.63 -2.71
N THR A 141 -5.42 22.28 -3.74
CA THR A 141 -5.73 20.89 -4.10
C THR A 141 -5.62 20.66 -5.61
N THR A 142 -5.62 19.41 -6.02
CA THR A 142 -5.75 19.01 -7.42
C THR A 142 -6.76 17.87 -7.54
N TYR A 143 -7.53 17.87 -8.63
CA TYR A 143 -8.44 16.77 -9.00
C TYR A 143 -7.80 15.82 -10.02
N ASP A 144 -6.56 16.09 -10.43
CA ASP A 144 -5.83 15.22 -11.36
C ASP A 144 -5.60 13.85 -10.73
N VAL A 145 -5.86 12.81 -11.51
CA VAL A 145 -5.63 11.43 -11.14
C VAL A 145 -4.33 10.96 -11.78
N PHE A 146 -3.44 10.39 -10.98
CA PHE A 146 -2.16 9.87 -11.46
C PHE A 146 -2.21 8.36 -11.60
N LYS A 147 -1.65 7.84 -12.70
CA LYS A 147 -1.50 6.40 -12.93
C LYS A 147 -0.05 6.07 -13.24
N VAL A 148 0.41 4.94 -12.74
CA VAL A 148 1.70 4.36 -13.11
C VAL A 148 1.55 3.72 -14.48
N LEU A 149 2.40 4.09 -15.42
CA LEU A 149 2.45 3.50 -16.77
C LEU A 149 3.47 2.37 -16.83
N GLN A 150 4.62 2.60 -16.22
CA GLN A 150 5.72 1.65 -16.19
C GLN A 150 6.47 1.75 -14.87
N VAL A 151 6.93 0.63 -14.38
CA VAL A 151 7.80 0.52 -13.22
C VAL A 151 8.99 -0.37 -13.57
N CYS A 152 10.17 0.04 -13.18
CA CYS A 152 11.40 -0.73 -13.32
C CYS A 152 11.92 -1.10 -11.93
N TYR A 153 12.48 -2.30 -11.83
CA TYR A 153 12.98 -2.85 -10.59
C TYR A 153 14.44 -3.27 -10.70
N ASP A 154 15.17 -3.14 -9.62
CA ASP A 154 16.31 -3.98 -9.33
C ASP A 154 15.76 -5.26 -8.68
N GLU A 155 15.72 -6.34 -9.43
CA GLU A 155 15.09 -7.60 -8.98
C GLU A 155 15.88 -8.25 -7.84
N GLU A 156 17.20 -8.11 -7.81
CA GLU A 156 18.05 -8.67 -6.76
C GLU A 156 17.79 -7.97 -5.43
N LYS A 157 17.78 -6.65 -5.44
CA LYS A 157 17.49 -5.83 -4.24
C LYS A 157 16.01 -5.68 -3.95
N ARG A 158 15.15 -6.06 -4.91
CA ARG A 158 13.69 -5.92 -4.83
C ARG A 158 13.26 -4.48 -4.54
N CYS A 159 13.85 -3.52 -5.24
CA CYS A 159 13.55 -2.10 -5.08
C CYS A 159 13.15 -1.42 -6.40
N ILE A 160 12.34 -0.36 -6.32
CA ILE A 160 11.96 0.45 -7.47
C ILE A 160 13.15 1.31 -7.88
N THR A 161 13.57 1.21 -9.15
CA THR A 161 14.67 2.00 -9.72
C THR A 161 14.18 3.13 -10.60
N ALA A 162 13.04 2.95 -11.28
CA ALA A 162 12.42 3.98 -12.09
C ALA A 162 10.90 3.76 -12.15
N LEU A 163 10.17 4.84 -12.35
CA LEU A 163 8.72 4.82 -12.47
C LEU A 163 8.29 5.92 -13.46
N ASP A 164 7.51 5.52 -14.49
CA ASP A 164 6.82 6.45 -15.37
C ASP A 164 5.35 6.56 -14.97
N ARG A 165 4.82 7.76 -15.06
CA ARG A 165 3.47 8.10 -14.64
C ARG A 165 2.80 9.07 -15.59
N LYS A 166 1.49 9.03 -15.63
CA LYS A 166 0.65 9.99 -16.39
C LYS A 166 -0.38 10.61 -15.47
N SER A 167 -0.55 11.93 -15.58
CA SER A 167 -1.77 12.60 -15.13
C SER A 167 -2.91 12.23 -16.07
N VAL A 168 -4.06 11.85 -15.52
CA VAL A 168 -5.30 11.61 -16.26
C VAL A 168 -6.26 12.69 -15.81
N VAL A 169 -6.53 13.63 -16.72
CA VAL A 169 -7.53 14.70 -16.52
C VAL A 169 -8.92 14.12 -16.69
#